data_eccb9248578041cd27efad1936624be6
#
_entry.id   eccb9248578041cd27efad1936624be6
#
_cell.length_a   1.000
_cell.length_b   1.000
_cell.length_c   1.000
_cell.angle_alpha   90.00
_cell.angle_beta   90.00
_cell.angle_gamma   90.00
#
_symmetry.space_group_name_H-M   'P 1'
#
loop_
_entity.id
_entity.type
_entity.pdbx_description
1 polymer ?
#
loop_
_entity_poly.entity_id
_entity_poly.type
_entity_poly.pdbx_seq_one_letter_code
_entity_poly.pdbx_strand_id
1 'polypeptide(L)'
;EIVKYFLNQKEEIARQSTREISKRLYCSPSSIIRLCQKLGFTGFEEFKEMYVEELHYLNSNFSDINPSIPFMTEDNIQTISNKMCSLYHEIIDDTHSLLDHDMLRKSLNLLKNNKNIYIISSGSQNDLALTFRDKMARIGKHVNVYQSIDEPYYEACYLNKGDACFLLISYTGETQ
;
A
#
# COMPACT_ATOMS: atom_id res chain seq x y z
N GLU A 1 -22.96 -3.70 -12.82
CA GLU A 1 -22.96 -2.98 -14.10
C GLU A 1 -22.21 -1.66 -14.04
N ILE A 2 -22.43 -0.78 -13.02
CA ILE A 2 -21.75 0.51 -12.89
C ILE A 2 -20.23 0.31 -12.79
N VAL A 3 -19.76 -0.62 -11.95
CA VAL A 3 -18.32 -0.93 -11.82
C VAL A 3 -17.71 -1.40 -13.14
N LYS A 4 -18.37 -2.30 -13.84
CA LYS A 4 -17.90 -2.75 -15.17
C LYS A 4 -17.82 -1.60 -16.18
N TYR A 5 -18.77 -0.68 -16.11
CA TYR A 5 -18.75 0.51 -16.95
C TYR A 5 -17.52 1.38 -16.64
N PHE A 6 -17.24 1.64 -15.35
CA PHE A 6 -16.06 2.41 -14.95
C PHE A 6 -14.76 1.77 -15.44
N LEU A 7 -14.60 0.48 -15.24
CA LEU A 7 -13.42 -0.26 -15.69
C LEU A 7 -13.24 -0.24 -17.21
N ASN A 8 -14.33 -0.26 -17.97
CA ASN A 8 -14.28 -0.21 -19.43
C ASN A 8 -14.02 1.19 -19.99
N GLN A 9 -14.55 2.24 -19.34
CA GLN A 9 -14.38 3.62 -19.81
C GLN A 9 -13.01 4.20 -19.47
N LYS A 10 -12.35 3.67 -18.45
CA LYS A 10 -11.03 4.14 -18.00
C LYS A 10 -11.01 5.69 -17.85
N GLU A 11 -10.06 6.36 -18.47
CA GLU A 11 -9.86 7.81 -18.43
C GLU A 11 -11.04 8.63 -19.01
N GLU A 12 -11.85 8.06 -19.89
CA GLU A 12 -13.01 8.74 -20.45
C GLU A 12 -14.08 9.11 -19.39
N ILE A 13 -14.03 8.48 -18.23
CA ILE A 13 -14.88 8.84 -17.07
C ILE A 13 -14.63 10.29 -16.61
N ALA A 14 -13.41 10.81 -16.78
CA ALA A 14 -13.08 12.19 -16.43
C ALA A 14 -14.01 13.21 -17.09
N ARG A 15 -14.49 12.91 -18.30
CA ARG A 15 -15.33 13.80 -19.12
C ARG A 15 -16.82 13.57 -18.94
N GLN A 16 -17.22 12.59 -18.12
CA GLN A 16 -18.61 12.20 -17.97
C GLN A 16 -19.21 12.70 -16.66
N SER A 17 -20.49 13.06 -16.72
CA SER A 17 -21.27 13.39 -15.55
C SER A 17 -22.10 12.17 -15.06
N THR A 18 -22.51 12.19 -13.79
CA THR A 18 -23.43 11.16 -13.24
C THR A 18 -24.71 11.03 -14.05
N ARG A 19 -25.21 12.14 -14.65
CA ARG A 19 -26.41 12.15 -15.48
C ARG A 19 -26.20 11.43 -16.83
N GLU A 20 -25.07 11.58 -17.43
CA GLU A 20 -24.72 10.91 -18.69
C GLU A 20 -24.54 9.41 -18.47
N ILE A 21 -23.79 9.03 -17.42
CA ILE A 21 -23.59 7.64 -17.06
C ILE A 21 -24.91 6.96 -16.70
N SER A 22 -25.75 7.64 -15.92
CA SER A 22 -27.06 7.10 -15.50
C SER A 22 -27.99 6.84 -16.68
N LYS A 23 -27.98 7.71 -17.69
CA LYS A 23 -28.75 7.51 -18.94
C LYS A 23 -28.25 6.27 -19.71
N ARG A 24 -26.94 6.08 -19.79
CA ARG A 24 -26.34 4.93 -20.51
C ARG A 24 -26.60 3.61 -19.80
N LEU A 25 -26.59 3.61 -18.48
CA LEU A 25 -26.76 2.41 -17.66
C LEU A 25 -28.18 2.17 -17.20
N TYR A 26 -29.14 3.02 -17.60
CA TYR A 26 -30.54 2.95 -17.16
C TYR A 26 -30.70 2.88 -15.63
N CYS A 27 -29.87 3.64 -14.91
CA CYS A 27 -29.90 3.72 -13.46
C CYS A 27 -30.12 5.17 -12.97
N SER A 28 -30.34 5.36 -11.67
CA SER A 28 -30.45 6.72 -11.12
C SER A 28 -29.06 7.33 -10.87
N PRO A 29 -28.86 8.66 -11.03
CA PRO A 29 -27.63 9.34 -10.64
C PRO A 29 -27.25 9.07 -9.17
N SER A 30 -28.26 8.97 -8.30
CA SER A 30 -28.05 8.64 -6.87
C SER A 30 -27.46 7.25 -6.65
N SER A 31 -27.66 6.30 -7.57
CA SER A 31 -27.05 4.96 -7.48
C SER A 31 -25.55 5.01 -7.72
N ILE A 32 -25.10 5.88 -8.62
CA ILE A 32 -23.69 6.12 -8.90
C ILE A 32 -23.01 6.75 -7.68
N ILE A 33 -23.64 7.82 -7.14
CA ILE A 33 -23.12 8.52 -5.95
C ILE A 33 -23.03 7.57 -4.74
N ARG A 34 -24.08 6.76 -4.51
CA ARG A 34 -24.08 5.76 -3.42
C ARG A 34 -23.00 4.70 -3.59
N LEU A 35 -22.68 4.30 -4.83
CA LEU A 35 -21.56 3.38 -5.08
C LEU A 35 -20.23 4.03 -4.67
N CYS A 36 -20.00 5.28 -5.10
CA CYS A 36 -18.77 5.99 -4.73
C CYS A 36 -18.63 6.15 -3.21
N GLN A 37 -19.73 6.48 -2.52
CA GLN A 37 -19.76 6.56 -1.06
C GLN A 37 -19.47 5.21 -0.37
N LYS A 38 -19.98 4.10 -0.93
CA LYS A 38 -19.64 2.75 -0.42
C LYS A 38 -18.18 2.38 -0.63
N LEU A 39 -17.51 2.98 -1.62
CA LEU A 39 -16.09 2.81 -1.88
C LEU A 39 -15.21 3.75 -1.03
N GLY A 40 -15.83 4.56 -0.15
CA GLY A 40 -15.12 5.45 0.77
C GLY A 40 -14.95 6.89 0.29
N PHE A 41 -15.50 7.26 -0.87
CA PHE A 41 -15.42 8.62 -1.41
C PHE A 41 -16.62 9.46 -0.96
N THR A 42 -16.46 10.78 -0.87
CA THR A 42 -17.58 11.70 -0.52
C THR A 42 -18.64 11.78 -1.61
N GLY A 43 -18.25 11.53 -2.88
CA GLY A 43 -19.14 11.55 -4.02
C GLY A 43 -18.47 11.13 -5.32
N PHE A 44 -19.15 11.36 -6.44
CA PHE A 44 -18.66 10.95 -7.75
C PHE A 44 -17.48 11.80 -8.25
N GLU A 45 -17.42 13.10 -7.94
CA GLU A 45 -16.32 13.96 -8.40
C GLU A 45 -14.98 13.55 -7.75
N GLU A 46 -14.97 13.36 -6.45
CA GLU A 46 -13.77 12.86 -5.74
C GLU A 46 -13.35 11.47 -6.24
N PHE A 47 -14.33 10.55 -6.38
CA PHE A 47 -14.06 9.24 -6.98
C PHE A 47 -13.42 9.39 -8.35
N LYS A 48 -13.95 10.26 -9.20
CA LYS A 48 -13.50 10.46 -10.57
C LYS A 48 -12.06 10.98 -10.62
N GLU A 49 -11.74 11.98 -9.79
CA GLU A 49 -10.39 12.53 -9.68
C GLU A 49 -9.38 11.46 -9.26
N MET A 50 -9.64 10.78 -8.14
CA MET A 50 -8.77 9.73 -7.63
C MET A 50 -8.65 8.53 -8.58
N TYR A 51 -9.74 8.15 -9.24
CA TYR A 51 -9.74 7.04 -10.20
C TYR A 51 -8.88 7.35 -11.44
N VAL A 52 -8.96 8.56 -11.96
CA VAL A 52 -8.17 8.98 -13.12
C VAL A 52 -6.69 9.14 -12.73
N GLU A 53 -6.41 9.68 -11.55
CA GLU A 53 -5.05 9.77 -11.01
C GLU A 53 -4.43 8.37 -10.87
N GLU A 54 -5.17 7.40 -10.33
CA GLU A 54 -4.73 6.01 -10.23
C GLU A 54 -4.49 5.37 -11.60
N LEU A 55 -5.36 5.63 -12.58
CA LEU A 55 -5.15 5.15 -13.95
C LEU A 55 -3.89 5.75 -14.60
N HIS A 56 -3.64 7.05 -14.40
CA HIS A 56 -2.42 7.70 -14.87
C HIS A 56 -1.18 7.11 -14.20
N TYR A 57 -1.24 6.88 -12.89
CA TYR A 57 -0.18 6.23 -12.14
C TYR A 57 0.10 4.82 -12.69
N LEU A 58 -0.94 3.99 -12.85
CA LEU A 58 -0.81 2.64 -13.41
C LEU A 58 -0.27 2.65 -14.84
N ASN A 59 -0.74 3.57 -15.68
CA ASN A 59 -0.28 3.67 -17.07
C ASN A 59 1.15 4.20 -17.18
N SER A 60 1.59 5.06 -16.28
CA SER A 60 2.95 5.61 -16.29
C SER A 60 3.99 4.66 -15.70
N ASN A 61 3.60 3.88 -14.70
CA ASN A 61 4.51 3.05 -13.94
C ASN A 61 4.43 1.56 -14.31
N PHE A 62 3.28 1.10 -14.82
CA PHE A 62 3.04 -0.30 -15.20
C PHE A 62 2.58 -0.41 -16.65
N SER A 63 3.25 0.29 -17.58
CA SER A 63 2.81 0.40 -18.98
C SER A 63 2.65 -0.93 -19.69
N ASP A 64 3.40 -1.97 -19.30
CA ASP A 64 3.43 -3.26 -19.98
C ASP A 64 3.02 -4.47 -19.12
N ILE A 65 2.89 -4.31 -17.79
CA ILE A 65 2.65 -5.44 -16.88
C ILE A 65 1.53 -5.13 -15.91
N ASN A 66 0.49 -5.98 -15.88
CA ASN A 66 -0.52 -5.89 -14.83
C ASN A 66 0.03 -6.50 -13.53
N PRO A 67 0.19 -5.72 -12.42
CA PRO A 67 0.77 -6.23 -11.19
C PRO A 67 -0.02 -7.38 -10.55
N SER A 68 -1.33 -7.45 -10.79
CA SER A 68 -2.19 -8.52 -10.27
C SER A 68 -2.12 -9.80 -11.12
N ILE A 69 -1.74 -9.70 -12.40
CA ILE A 69 -1.57 -10.82 -13.32
C ILE A 69 -0.34 -10.52 -14.18
N PRO A 70 0.87 -10.67 -13.61
CA PRO A 70 2.09 -10.21 -14.27
C PRO A 70 2.52 -11.08 -15.46
N PHE A 71 1.99 -12.30 -15.58
CA PHE A 71 2.28 -13.22 -16.68
C PHE A 71 1.05 -14.04 -17.04
N MET A 72 1.02 -14.54 -18.27
CA MET A 72 -0.05 -15.35 -18.84
C MET A 72 0.37 -16.81 -18.96
N THR A 73 -0.60 -17.69 -19.19
CA THR A 73 -0.37 -19.14 -19.34
C THR A 73 0.52 -19.46 -20.55
N GLU A 74 0.49 -18.62 -21.57
CA GLU A 74 1.21 -18.76 -22.83
C GLU A 74 2.65 -18.23 -22.76
N ASP A 75 3.01 -17.51 -21.69
CA ASP A 75 4.35 -16.96 -21.52
C ASP A 75 5.38 -18.08 -21.31
N ASN A 76 6.47 -18.02 -22.01
CA ASN A 76 7.60 -18.91 -21.77
C ASN A 76 8.42 -18.44 -20.54
N ILE A 77 9.30 -19.32 -20.03
CA ILE A 77 10.11 -19.06 -18.82
C ILE A 77 10.91 -17.75 -18.93
N GLN A 78 11.50 -17.46 -20.10
CA GLN A 78 12.29 -16.25 -20.30
C GLN A 78 11.40 -15.00 -20.24
N THR A 79 10.21 -15.06 -20.84
CA THR A 79 9.23 -13.96 -20.80
C THR A 79 8.75 -13.70 -19.36
N ILE A 80 8.43 -14.76 -18.61
CA ILE A 80 8.05 -14.65 -17.20
C ILE A 80 9.18 -13.99 -16.37
N SER A 81 10.42 -14.48 -16.56
CA SER A 81 11.59 -13.93 -15.86
C SER A 81 11.79 -12.44 -16.17
N ASN A 82 11.67 -12.04 -17.42
CA ASN A 82 11.83 -10.64 -17.83
C ASN A 82 10.71 -9.76 -17.25
N LYS A 83 9.46 -10.20 -17.32
CA LYS A 83 8.30 -9.49 -16.77
C LYS A 83 8.44 -9.31 -15.25
N MET A 84 8.84 -10.37 -14.54
CA MET A 84 9.07 -10.26 -13.09
C MET A 84 10.21 -9.31 -12.75
N CYS A 85 11.29 -9.32 -13.52
CA CYS A 85 12.41 -8.39 -13.33
C CYS A 85 11.97 -6.93 -13.53
N SER A 86 11.22 -6.65 -14.59
CA SER A 86 10.66 -5.32 -14.86
C SER A 86 9.72 -4.88 -13.75
N LEU A 87 8.82 -5.75 -13.29
CA LEU A 87 7.92 -5.46 -12.20
C LEU A 87 8.66 -5.09 -10.90
N TYR A 88 9.73 -5.81 -10.57
CA TYR A 88 10.55 -5.48 -9.39
C TYR A 88 11.26 -4.13 -9.53
N HIS A 89 11.73 -3.76 -10.74
CA HIS A 89 12.32 -2.44 -10.96
C HIS A 89 11.28 -1.33 -10.75
N GLU A 90 10.10 -1.47 -11.34
CA GLU A 90 9.00 -0.51 -11.17
C GLU A 90 8.59 -0.37 -9.70
N ILE A 91 8.44 -1.48 -8.95
CA ILE A 91 8.12 -1.45 -7.53
C ILE A 91 9.20 -0.70 -6.72
N ILE A 92 10.46 -0.88 -7.05
CA ILE A 92 11.57 -0.19 -6.36
C ILE A 92 11.52 1.31 -6.66
N ASP A 93 11.34 1.70 -7.90
CA ASP A 93 11.29 3.10 -8.33
C ASP A 93 10.09 3.82 -7.70
N ASP A 94 8.93 3.19 -7.70
CA ASP A 94 7.72 3.70 -7.05
C ASP A 94 7.91 3.85 -5.55
N THR A 95 8.42 2.82 -4.88
CA THR A 95 8.70 2.89 -3.45
C THR A 95 9.65 4.03 -3.13
N HIS A 96 10.69 4.22 -3.94
CA HIS A 96 11.63 5.31 -3.77
C HIS A 96 10.97 6.68 -3.96
N SER A 97 10.07 6.83 -4.93
CA SER A 97 9.35 8.08 -5.20
C SER A 97 8.39 8.48 -4.06
N LEU A 98 7.83 7.49 -3.36
CA LEU A 98 6.92 7.68 -2.23
C LEU A 98 7.64 7.97 -0.89
N LEU A 99 8.97 7.75 -0.83
CA LEU A 99 9.73 8.00 0.39
C LEU A 99 9.91 9.49 0.67
N ASP A 100 9.31 9.96 1.76
CA ASP A 100 9.56 11.28 2.29
C ASP A 100 10.88 11.31 3.08
N HIS A 101 11.85 12.11 2.61
CA HIS A 101 13.16 12.22 3.23
C HIS A 101 13.12 12.71 4.68
N ASP A 102 12.21 13.61 5.02
CA ASP A 102 12.08 14.13 6.38
C ASP A 102 11.49 13.08 7.33
N MET A 103 10.51 12.32 6.86
CA MET A 103 9.94 11.20 7.61
C MET A 103 10.97 10.09 7.80
N LEU A 104 11.72 9.75 6.76
CA LEU A 104 12.79 8.76 6.84
C LEU A 104 13.87 9.19 7.86
N ARG A 105 14.29 10.46 7.84
CA ARG A 105 15.25 11.02 8.79
C ARG A 105 14.72 11.00 10.23
N LYS A 106 13.46 11.34 10.45
CA LYS A 106 12.81 11.25 11.76
C LYS A 106 12.78 9.82 12.28
N SER A 107 12.40 8.85 11.45
CA SER A 107 12.39 7.42 11.77
C SER A 107 13.78 6.91 12.13
N LEU A 108 14.79 7.29 11.34
CA LEU A 108 16.19 6.94 11.61
C LEU A 108 16.68 7.49 12.97
N ASN A 109 16.31 8.74 13.30
CA ASN A 109 16.66 9.33 14.59
C ASN A 109 15.99 8.62 15.75
N LEU A 110 14.74 8.19 15.61
CA LEU A 110 14.07 7.37 16.62
C LEU A 110 14.80 6.05 16.84
N LEU A 111 15.13 5.33 15.79
CA LEU A 111 15.87 4.07 15.86
C LEU A 111 17.27 4.25 16.45
N LYS A 112 17.96 5.35 16.12
CA LYS A 112 19.32 5.65 16.60
C LYS A 112 19.34 5.99 18.09
N ASN A 113 18.39 6.80 18.55
CA ASN A 113 18.40 7.38 19.89
C ASN A 113 17.76 6.48 20.96
N ASN A 114 16.95 5.50 20.57
CA ASN A 114 16.35 4.57 21.50
C ASN A 114 17.20 3.32 21.67
N LYS A 115 17.32 2.83 22.91
CA LYS A 115 18.03 1.60 23.24
C LYS A 115 17.16 0.36 22.95
N ASN A 116 15.88 0.47 23.27
CA ASN A 116 14.93 -0.62 23.10
C ASN A 116 14.11 -0.37 21.84
N ILE A 117 14.13 -1.32 20.92
CA ILE A 117 13.37 -1.31 19.70
C ILE A 117 12.46 -2.53 19.72
N TYR A 118 11.16 -2.28 19.57
CA TYR A 118 10.12 -3.31 19.54
C TYR A 118 9.50 -3.32 18.15
N ILE A 119 9.43 -4.49 17.52
CA ILE A 119 8.74 -4.67 16.24
C ILE A 119 7.53 -5.54 16.46
N ILE A 120 6.38 -5.08 15.98
CA ILE A 120 5.15 -5.84 15.96
C ILE A 120 4.80 -6.11 14.50
N SER A 121 4.74 -7.40 14.14
CA SER A 121 4.45 -7.84 12.77
C SER A 121 3.73 -9.17 12.79
N SER A 122 2.88 -9.43 11.80
CA SER A 122 2.15 -10.70 11.69
C SER A 122 2.31 -11.32 10.30
N GLY A 123 2.11 -12.64 10.22
CA GLY A 123 2.18 -13.38 8.97
C GLY A 123 3.58 -13.29 8.31
N SER A 124 3.61 -13.13 6.99
CA SER A 124 4.83 -13.07 6.19
C SER A 124 5.73 -11.87 6.50
N GLN A 125 5.20 -10.80 7.07
CA GLN A 125 5.98 -9.61 7.48
C GLN A 125 6.91 -9.92 8.66
N ASN A 126 6.66 -11.00 9.40
CA ASN A 126 7.51 -11.42 10.50
C ASN A 126 8.94 -11.76 10.04
N ASP A 127 9.10 -12.33 8.86
CA ASP A 127 10.42 -12.64 8.29
C ASP A 127 11.25 -11.38 8.04
N LEU A 128 10.60 -10.29 7.62
CA LEU A 128 11.25 -8.98 7.47
C LEU A 128 11.69 -8.42 8.82
N ALA A 129 10.84 -8.54 9.84
CA ALA A 129 11.14 -8.11 11.21
C ALA A 129 12.33 -8.88 11.80
N LEU A 130 12.39 -10.20 11.62
CA LEU A 130 13.50 -11.03 12.05
C LEU A 130 14.80 -10.67 11.31
N THR A 131 14.73 -10.47 10.00
CA THR A 131 15.87 -10.01 9.20
C THR A 131 16.37 -8.65 9.68
N PHE A 132 15.49 -7.72 9.97
CA PHE A 132 15.85 -6.42 10.54
C PHE A 132 16.54 -6.57 11.89
N ARG A 133 15.97 -7.37 12.82
CA ARG A 133 16.58 -7.67 14.12
C ARG A 133 18.02 -8.17 13.98
N ASP A 134 18.23 -9.12 13.08
CA ASP A 134 19.56 -9.73 12.89
C ASP A 134 20.58 -8.74 12.30
N LYS A 135 20.14 -7.83 11.42
CA LYS A 135 20.97 -6.74 10.91
C LYS A 135 21.28 -5.72 12.00
N MET A 136 20.32 -5.35 12.82
CA MET A 136 20.49 -4.41 13.93
C MET A 136 21.43 -4.97 15.01
N ALA A 137 21.35 -6.26 15.31
CA ALA A 137 22.26 -6.93 16.25
C ALA A 137 23.73 -6.80 15.82
N ARG A 138 24.03 -6.85 14.52
CA ARG A 138 25.40 -6.68 13.99
C ARG A 138 26.00 -5.30 14.27
N ILE A 139 25.18 -4.29 14.47
CA ILE A 139 25.58 -2.92 14.83
C ILE A 139 25.36 -2.61 16.32
N GLY A 140 25.15 -3.65 17.13
CA GLY A 140 25.02 -3.53 18.59
C GLY A 140 23.66 -2.99 19.07
N LYS A 141 22.62 -3.05 18.24
CA LYS A 141 21.25 -2.65 18.60
C LYS A 141 20.41 -3.88 18.94
N HIS A 142 19.74 -3.82 20.10
CA HIS A 142 18.82 -4.87 20.50
C HIS A 142 17.41 -4.59 19.99
N VAL A 143 16.80 -5.59 19.36
CA VAL A 143 15.45 -5.51 18.79
C VAL A 143 14.64 -6.71 19.25
N ASN A 144 13.48 -6.45 19.84
CA ASN A 144 12.47 -7.46 20.19
C ASN A 144 11.43 -7.54 19.08
N VAL A 145 11.07 -8.75 18.65
CA VAL A 145 10.08 -8.98 17.60
C VAL A 145 8.91 -9.77 18.18
N TYR A 146 7.70 -9.26 17.99
CA TYR A 146 6.46 -9.83 18.48
C TYR A 146 5.48 -10.05 17.31
N GLN A 147 4.72 -11.15 17.37
CA GLN A 147 3.70 -11.48 16.37
C GLN A 147 2.29 -11.02 16.77
N SER A 148 2.12 -10.59 18.02
CA SER A 148 0.89 -10.05 18.59
C SER A 148 1.20 -8.75 19.31
N ILE A 149 0.18 -7.92 19.49
CA ILE A 149 0.28 -6.66 20.23
C ILE A 149 0.22 -6.87 21.75
N ASP A 150 -0.23 -8.01 22.22
CA ASP A 150 -0.54 -8.23 23.65
C ASP A 150 0.67 -8.05 24.57
N GLU A 151 1.76 -8.78 24.29
CA GLU A 151 2.98 -8.69 25.12
C GLU A 151 3.61 -7.28 25.06
N PRO A 152 3.90 -6.71 23.88
CA PRO A 152 4.51 -5.39 23.81
C PRO A 152 3.59 -4.28 24.33
N TYR A 153 2.27 -4.47 24.34
CA TYR A 153 1.34 -3.55 24.96
C TYR A 153 1.57 -3.46 26.47
N TYR A 154 1.69 -4.60 27.16
CA TYR A 154 1.97 -4.61 28.58
C TYR A 154 3.36 -4.02 28.90
N GLU A 155 4.37 -4.34 28.12
CA GLU A 155 5.69 -3.73 28.27
C GLU A 155 5.64 -2.20 28.10
N ALA A 156 4.90 -1.71 27.09
CA ALA A 156 4.74 -0.28 26.84
C ALA A 156 4.13 0.49 28.03
N CYS A 157 3.26 -0.15 28.82
CA CYS A 157 2.67 0.46 30.01
C CYS A 157 3.69 0.81 31.11
N TYR A 158 4.85 0.18 31.12
CA TYR A 158 5.91 0.40 32.11
C TYR A 158 7.05 1.28 31.58
N LEU A 159 7.03 1.67 30.32
CA LEU A 159 8.06 2.48 29.69
C LEU A 159 7.73 3.97 29.82
N ASN A 160 8.75 4.79 30.04
CA ASN A 160 8.61 6.22 29.97
C ASN A 160 8.75 6.70 28.51
N LYS A 161 8.27 7.91 28.25
CA LYS A 161 8.42 8.53 26.92
C LYS A 161 9.91 8.68 26.58
N GLY A 162 10.33 8.04 25.50
CA GLY A 162 11.72 8.06 25.00
C GLY A 162 12.56 6.85 25.40
N ASP A 163 12.02 5.90 26.17
CA ASP A 163 12.75 4.68 26.55
C ASP A 163 12.77 3.63 25.43
N ALA A 164 11.80 3.71 24.52
CA ALA A 164 11.64 2.73 23.46
C ALA A 164 11.11 3.35 22.15
N CYS A 165 11.36 2.64 21.07
CA CYS A 165 10.80 2.87 19.74
C CYS A 165 10.00 1.64 19.33
N PHE A 166 8.74 1.84 18.93
CA PHE A 166 7.86 0.80 18.39
C PHE A 166 7.77 0.94 16.87
N LEU A 167 7.98 -0.17 16.17
CA LEU A 167 7.82 -0.29 14.73
C LEU A 167 6.70 -1.29 14.45
N LEU A 168 5.62 -0.82 13.82
CA LEU A 168 4.51 -1.66 13.43
C LEU A 168 4.58 -1.93 11.94
N ILE A 169 4.56 -3.21 11.54
CA ILE A 169 4.58 -3.63 10.16
C ILE A 169 3.25 -4.32 9.85
N SER A 170 2.43 -3.68 9.03
CA SER A 170 1.14 -4.21 8.60
C SER A 170 0.96 -3.96 7.11
N TYR A 171 0.48 -4.97 6.38
CA TYR A 171 0.22 -4.86 4.95
C TYR A 171 -1.06 -4.06 4.67
N THR A 172 -2.12 -4.32 5.42
CA THR A 172 -3.43 -3.66 5.24
C THR A 172 -3.67 -2.49 6.19
N GLY A 173 -2.88 -2.37 7.26
CA GLY A 173 -3.15 -1.45 8.36
C GLY A 173 -4.30 -1.88 9.29
N GLU A 174 -4.96 -3.01 9.02
CA GLU A 174 -6.13 -3.52 9.74
C GLU A 174 -5.83 -4.77 10.57
N THR A 175 -4.57 -5.08 10.80
CA THR A 175 -4.17 -6.24 11.62
C THR A 175 -4.62 -6.03 13.07
N GLN A 176 -5.45 -6.94 13.58
CA GLN A 176 -5.94 -6.99 14.97
C GLN A 176 -4.91 -7.62 15.89
#